data_72f9a5c28d1f569993c342b95df13c88
#
_entry.id   72f9a5c28d1f569993c342b95df13c88
#
_cell.length_a   1.000
_cell.length_b   1.000
_cell.length_c   1.000
_cell.angle_alpha   90.00
_cell.angle_beta   90.00
_cell.angle_gamma   90.00
#
_symmetry.space_group_name_H-M   'P 1'
#
loop_
_entity.id
_entity.type
_entity.pdbx_description
1 polymer ?
#
loop_
_entity_poly.entity_id
_entity_poly.type
_entity_poly.pdbx_seq_one_letter_code
_entity_poly.pdbx_strand_id
1 'polypeptide(L)'
;MSQILIAEDEARIASFIAKGLRAAGFAPIVVGTGHEAFDLARTGEFDLLVLDLGLPDQDGLTVLRRLREQRVDLPVIILTARSSVTDTVAGLEGGADDYMPKPFRFEELLARIRLRLRTEGGHTAGDVTVLTHGGLSLDLRSRRARVGEREIDLSAREFALAEAFLRHPGQVLSREQLLSSVWGYDFDPGSNVVDVYVRYLRNKVGPARVATVRGMGYRLVDPDA
;
A
#
# COMPACT_ATOMS: atom_id res chain seq x y z
N MET A 1 18.70 -10.05 1.93
CA MET A 1 18.89 -8.60 1.75
C MET A 1 17.82 -8.18 0.79
N SER A 2 16.89 -7.30 1.20
CA SER A 2 15.74 -6.98 0.34
C SER A 2 16.17 -6.20 -0.90
N GLN A 3 15.64 -6.62 -2.05
CA GLN A 3 15.90 -6.02 -3.35
C GLN A 3 14.86 -4.94 -3.67
N ILE A 4 15.33 -3.73 -3.93
CA ILE A 4 14.45 -2.58 -4.22
C ILE A 4 14.66 -2.16 -5.68
N LEU A 5 13.61 -2.25 -6.49
CA LEU A 5 13.63 -1.71 -7.84
C LEU A 5 13.31 -0.20 -7.78
N ILE A 6 14.10 0.62 -8.47
CA ILE A 6 13.92 2.07 -8.57
C ILE A 6 13.74 2.41 -10.04
N ALA A 7 12.57 2.90 -10.42
CA ALA A 7 12.26 3.43 -11.74
C ALA A 7 12.26 4.96 -11.66
N GLU A 8 13.35 5.58 -12.09
CA GLU A 8 13.60 7.03 -12.02
C GLU A 8 14.59 7.42 -13.11
N ASP A 9 14.22 8.32 -14.01
CA ASP A 9 15.03 8.75 -15.14
C ASP A 9 16.03 9.86 -14.78
N GLU A 10 15.75 10.66 -13.72
CA GLU A 10 16.66 11.67 -13.24
C GLU A 10 17.84 11.03 -12.50
N ALA A 11 19.00 10.92 -13.15
CA ALA A 11 20.21 10.27 -12.61
C ALA A 11 20.64 10.77 -11.21
N ARG A 12 20.38 12.05 -10.90
CA ARG A 12 20.68 12.62 -9.58
C ARG A 12 19.77 12.06 -8.50
N ILE A 13 18.46 11.99 -8.76
CA ILE A 13 17.46 11.47 -7.82
C ILE A 13 17.69 9.95 -7.65
N ALA A 14 17.81 9.22 -8.74
CA ALA A 14 18.08 7.79 -8.73
C ALA A 14 19.35 7.45 -7.93
N SER A 15 20.45 8.18 -8.17
CA SER A 15 21.71 8.00 -7.43
C SER A 15 21.58 8.33 -5.94
N PHE A 16 20.84 9.38 -5.59
CA PHE A 16 20.57 9.77 -4.21
C PHE A 16 19.81 8.67 -3.47
N ILE A 17 18.71 8.17 -4.05
CA ILE A 17 17.90 7.08 -3.47
C ILE A 17 18.75 5.82 -3.34
N ALA A 18 19.45 5.42 -4.41
CA ALA A 18 20.22 4.17 -4.42
C ALA A 18 21.37 4.19 -3.40
N LYS A 19 22.08 5.32 -3.23
CA LYS A 19 23.12 5.46 -2.21
C LYS A 19 22.55 5.35 -0.80
N GLY A 20 21.45 6.02 -0.54
CA GLY A 20 20.79 5.97 0.78
C GLY A 20 20.31 4.55 1.10
N LEU A 21 19.68 3.86 0.14
CA LEU A 21 19.20 2.49 0.34
C LEU A 21 20.33 1.49 0.58
N ARG A 22 21.46 1.60 -0.15
CA ARG A 22 22.65 0.77 0.13
C ARG A 22 23.19 0.99 1.54
N ALA A 23 23.29 2.26 1.97
CA ALA A 23 23.71 2.59 3.32
C ALA A 23 22.75 2.07 4.39
N ALA A 24 21.46 1.93 4.08
CA ALA A 24 20.43 1.38 4.95
C ALA A 24 20.33 -0.16 4.91
N GLY A 25 21.19 -0.85 4.13
CA GLY A 25 21.26 -2.31 4.07
C GLY A 25 20.35 -2.96 3.02
N PHE A 26 19.88 -2.23 2.01
CA PHE A 26 19.10 -2.74 0.89
C PHE A 26 19.96 -2.95 -0.36
N ALA A 27 19.44 -3.73 -1.32
CA ALA A 27 20.05 -3.96 -2.63
C ALA A 27 19.23 -3.22 -3.72
N PRO A 28 19.51 -1.93 -4.02
CA PRO A 28 18.78 -1.20 -5.03
C PRO A 28 19.29 -1.52 -6.44
N ILE A 29 18.35 -1.73 -7.37
CA ILE A 29 18.55 -1.76 -8.83
C ILE A 29 17.83 -0.54 -9.40
N VAL A 30 18.48 0.21 -10.28
CA VAL A 30 17.95 1.43 -10.91
C VAL A 30 17.69 1.16 -12.39
N VAL A 31 16.52 1.59 -12.85
CA VAL A 31 16.14 1.63 -14.27
C VAL A 31 15.63 3.02 -14.61
N GLY A 32 15.79 3.43 -15.86
CA GLY A 32 15.40 4.77 -16.33
C GLY A 32 14.12 4.80 -17.14
N THR A 33 13.48 3.66 -17.39
CA THR A 33 12.29 3.56 -18.24
C THR A 33 11.19 2.72 -17.61
N GLY A 34 9.95 3.02 -17.99
CA GLY A 34 8.80 2.27 -17.54
C GLY A 34 8.75 0.84 -18.10
N HIS A 35 9.29 0.60 -19.29
CA HIS A 35 9.42 -0.74 -19.85
C HIS A 35 10.35 -1.61 -19.02
N GLU A 36 11.55 -1.14 -18.71
CA GLU A 36 12.48 -1.88 -17.85
C GLU A 36 11.89 -2.12 -16.45
N ALA A 37 11.22 -1.10 -15.88
CA ALA A 37 10.55 -1.23 -14.59
C ALA A 37 9.49 -2.33 -14.61
N PHE A 38 8.66 -2.36 -15.65
CA PHE A 38 7.62 -3.37 -15.82
C PHE A 38 8.22 -4.77 -15.97
N ASP A 39 9.23 -4.93 -16.84
CA ASP A 39 9.83 -6.23 -17.11
C ASP A 39 10.55 -6.82 -15.89
N LEU A 40 11.27 -6.00 -15.13
CA LEU A 40 11.94 -6.44 -13.92
C LEU A 40 10.95 -6.67 -12.75
N ALA A 41 9.96 -5.80 -12.57
CA ALA A 41 9.00 -5.96 -11.47
C ALA A 41 8.22 -7.28 -11.51
N ARG A 42 8.02 -7.86 -12.71
CA ARG A 42 7.31 -9.14 -12.87
C ARG A 42 8.17 -10.39 -12.69
N THR A 43 9.49 -10.25 -12.54
CA THR A 43 10.38 -11.42 -12.34
C THR A 43 10.20 -12.10 -10.98
N GLY A 44 9.61 -11.38 -10.00
CA GLY A 44 9.51 -11.86 -8.62
C GLY A 44 10.79 -11.75 -7.80
N GLU A 45 11.84 -11.10 -8.34
CA GLU A 45 13.13 -10.94 -7.65
C GLU A 45 13.16 -9.74 -6.71
N PHE A 46 12.18 -8.84 -6.81
CA PHE A 46 12.12 -7.60 -6.04
C PHE A 46 11.09 -7.66 -4.93
N ASP A 47 11.42 -7.04 -3.80
CA ASP A 47 10.56 -6.94 -2.63
C ASP A 47 9.73 -5.64 -2.63
N LEU A 48 10.15 -4.61 -3.38
CA LEU A 48 9.45 -3.34 -3.50
C LEU A 48 9.89 -2.57 -4.74
N LEU A 49 8.96 -1.83 -5.35
CA LEU A 49 9.20 -0.89 -6.44
C LEU A 49 9.00 0.55 -5.94
N VAL A 50 10.00 1.40 -6.15
CA VAL A 50 9.90 2.87 -6.10
C VAL A 50 9.72 3.35 -7.53
N LEU A 51 8.61 4.01 -7.84
CA LEU A 51 8.18 4.31 -9.20
C LEU A 51 7.93 5.80 -9.40
N ASP A 52 8.70 6.45 -10.26
CA ASP A 52 8.34 7.78 -10.75
C ASP A 52 7.22 7.71 -11.78
N LEU A 53 6.34 8.70 -11.77
CA LEU A 53 5.29 8.86 -12.78
C LEU A 53 5.81 9.48 -14.08
N GLY A 54 6.86 10.32 -14.01
CA GLY A 54 7.40 11.09 -15.11
C GLY A 54 8.42 10.36 -15.98
N LEU A 55 8.32 9.04 -16.16
CA LEU A 55 9.26 8.27 -16.97
C LEU A 55 9.16 8.64 -18.46
N PRO A 56 10.29 8.60 -19.20
CA PRO A 56 10.37 9.17 -20.55
C PRO A 56 9.60 8.41 -21.62
N ASP A 57 9.36 7.13 -21.41
CA ASP A 57 8.73 6.22 -22.40
C ASP A 57 7.24 5.97 -22.13
N GLN A 58 6.81 5.99 -20.87
CA GLN A 58 5.41 5.83 -20.48
C GLN A 58 5.14 6.35 -19.09
N ASP A 59 3.91 6.82 -18.83
CA ASP A 59 3.48 7.25 -17.50
C ASP A 59 3.54 6.09 -16.50
N GLY A 60 4.15 6.33 -15.32
CA GLY A 60 4.27 5.32 -14.26
C GLY A 60 2.94 4.73 -13.80
N LEU A 61 1.83 5.47 -13.87
CA LEU A 61 0.48 4.92 -13.60
C LEU A 61 0.11 3.82 -14.60
N THR A 62 0.59 3.92 -15.84
CA THR A 62 0.38 2.86 -16.85
C THR A 62 1.19 1.62 -16.48
N VAL A 63 2.43 1.79 -16.02
CA VAL A 63 3.26 0.67 -15.51
C VAL A 63 2.54 -0.03 -14.35
N LEU A 64 2.10 0.74 -13.35
CA LEU A 64 1.39 0.21 -12.20
C LEU A 64 0.13 -0.58 -12.58
N ARG A 65 -0.71 -0.01 -13.43
CA ARG A 65 -1.94 -0.65 -13.90
C ARG A 65 -1.65 -1.99 -14.56
N ARG A 66 -0.67 -2.03 -15.48
CA ARG A 66 -0.25 -3.26 -16.17
C ARG A 66 0.28 -4.32 -15.21
N LEU A 67 1.02 -3.93 -14.16
CA LEU A 67 1.47 -4.85 -13.12
C LEU A 67 0.27 -5.48 -12.39
N ARG A 68 -0.72 -4.68 -11.99
CA ARG A 68 -1.91 -5.16 -11.29
C ARG A 68 -2.82 -6.02 -12.18
N GLU A 69 -2.96 -5.69 -13.46
CA GLU A 69 -3.66 -6.53 -14.46
C GLU A 69 -3.01 -7.92 -14.59
N GLN A 70 -1.69 -8.00 -14.45
CA GLN A 70 -0.94 -9.27 -14.44
C GLN A 70 -0.86 -9.93 -13.05
N ARG A 71 -1.59 -9.39 -12.04
CA ARG A 71 -1.59 -9.89 -10.65
C ARG A 71 -0.20 -9.90 -10.00
N VAL A 72 0.63 -8.94 -10.34
CA VAL A 72 1.91 -8.72 -9.67
C VAL A 72 1.63 -7.95 -8.39
N ASP A 73 1.79 -8.61 -7.24
CA ASP A 73 1.49 -8.06 -5.91
C ASP A 73 2.69 -7.31 -5.29
N LEU A 74 3.70 -6.98 -6.09
CA LEU A 74 4.86 -6.21 -5.66
C LEU A 74 4.42 -4.88 -5.05
N PRO A 75 4.83 -4.54 -3.80
CA PRO A 75 4.55 -3.24 -3.20
C PRO A 75 5.15 -2.09 -4.02
N VAL A 76 4.34 -1.06 -4.28
CA VAL A 76 4.76 0.09 -5.09
C VAL A 76 4.60 1.39 -4.32
N ILE A 77 5.71 2.13 -4.18
CA ILE A 77 5.72 3.51 -3.68
C ILE A 77 5.88 4.44 -4.88
N ILE A 78 4.89 5.26 -5.15
CA ILE A 78 4.96 6.28 -6.21
C ILE A 78 5.73 7.49 -5.71
N LEU A 79 6.72 7.96 -6.50
CA LEU A 79 7.34 9.28 -6.37
C LEU A 79 6.83 10.17 -7.50
N THR A 80 6.49 11.42 -7.22
CA THR A 80 5.96 12.30 -8.27
C THR A 80 6.11 13.78 -7.98
N ALA A 81 6.32 14.58 -9.03
CA ALA A 81 6.21 16.02 -8.97
C ALA A 81 4.75 16.52 -9.02
N ARG A 82 3.79 15.63 -9.32
CA ARG A 82 2.36 15.95 -9.37
C ARG A 82 1.80 15.96 -7.95
N SER A 83 1.44 17.13 -7.45
CA SER A 83 0.95 17.34 -6.08
C SER A 83 -0.57 17.48 -5.99
N SER A 84 -1.31 17.26 -7.09
CA SER A 84 -2.76 17.40 -7.05
C SER A 84 -3.42 16.23 -6.29
N VAL A 85 -4.47 16.52 -5.53
CA VAL A 85 -5.29 15.51 -4.86
C VAL A 85 -5.84 14.48 -5.85
N THR A 86 -6.17 14.92 -7.07
CA THR A 86 -6.68 14.08 -8.15
C THR A 86 -5.65 13.05 -8.61
N ASP A 87 -4.38 13.44 -8.75
CA ASP A 87 -3.31 12.53 -9.17
C ASP A 87 -2.95 11.54 -8.06
N THR A 88 -2.97 12.00 -6.80
CA THR A 88 -2.79 11.13 -5.63
C THR A 88 -3.88 10.06 -5.55
N VAL A 89 -5.13 10.45 -5.73
CA VAL A 89 -6.28 9.52 -5.75
C VAL A 89 -6.15 8.54 -6.92
N ALA A 90 -5.84 9.01 -8.13
CA ALA A 90 -5.67 8.15 -9.29
C ALA A 90 -4.52 7.14 -9.12
N GLY A 91 -3.40 7.53 -8.49
CA GLY A 91 -2.29 6.63 -8.19
C GLY A 91 -2.67 5.54 -7.18
N LEU A 92 -3.38 5.91 -6.13
CA LEU A 92 -3.86 4.98 -5.11
C LEU A 92 -4.99 4.09 -5.64
N GLU A 93 -5.91 4.63 -6.45
CA GLU A 93 -6.94 3.84 -7.16
C GLU A 93 -6.33 2.86 -8.17
N GLY A 94 -5.18 3.22 -8.77
CA GLY A 94 -4.39 2.36 -9.63
C GLY A 94 -3.70 1.19 -8.92
N GLY A 95 -3.81 1.10 -7.58
CA GLY A 95 -3.27 0.00 -6.78
C GLY A 95 -1.85 0.25 -6.24
N ALA A 96 -1.40 1.52 -6.15
CA ALA A 96 -0.18 1.86 -5.45
C ALA A 96 -0.33 1.65 -3.93
N ASP A 97 0.74 1.21 -3.28
CA ASP A 97 0.77 1.00 -1.84
C ASP A 97 1.08 2.28 -1.07
N ASP A 98 1.77 3.23 -1.71
CA ASP A 98 2.09 4.53 -1.15
C ASP A 98 2.33 5.58 -2.24
N TYR A 99 2.25 6.85 -1.84
CA TYR A 99 2.42 7.99 -2.73
C TYR A 99 3.21 9.08 -2.00
N MET A 100 4.28 9.57 -2.61
CA MET A 100 5.14 10.58 -2.00
C MET A 100 5.47 11.70 -3.00
N PRO A 101 5.16 12.96 -2.68
CA PRO A 101 5.47 14.09 -3.56
C PRO A 101 6.97 14.41 -3.56
N LYS A 102 7.48 14.84 -4.70
CA LYS A 102 8.79 15.48 -4.83
C LYS A 102 8.65 17.01 -4.56
N PRO A 103 9.57 17.65 -3.82
CA PRO A 103 10.78 17.10 -3.20
C PRO A 103 10.48 16.35 -1.89
N PHE A 104 11.24 15.30 -1.62
CA PHE A 104 11.09 14.47 -0.43
C PHE A 104 12.40 14.37 0.37
N ARG A 105 12.30 13.95 1.63
CA ARG A 105 13.44 13.59 2.46
C ARG A 105 13.72 12.10 2.36
N PHE A 106 14.99 11.72 2.31
CA PHE A 106 15.36 10.30 2.20
C PHE A 106 14.89 9.48 3.42
N GLU A 107 14.94 10.08 4.61
CA GLU A 107 14.49 9.44 5.85
C GLU A 107 13.00 9.06 5.78
N GLU A 108 12.18 9.89 5.15
CA GLU A 108 10.76 9.63 4.94
C GLU A 108 10.55 8.45 3.97
N LEU A 109 11.23 8.46 2.82
CA LEU A 109 11.20 7.36 1.87
C LEU A 109 11.63 6.05 2.53
N LEU A 110 12.73 6.08 3.30
CA LEU A 110 13.25 4.92 4.00
C LEU A 110 12.25 4.36 5.03
N ALA A 111 11.59 5.24 5.78
CA ALA A 111 10.56 4.84 6.75
C ALA A 111 9.37 4.16 6.05
N ARG A 112 8.92 4.68 4.91
CA ARG A 112 7.83 4.10 4.08
C ARG A 112 8.23 2.76 3.50
N ILE A 113 9.44 2.63 2.94
CA ILE A 113 9.97 1.35 2.45
C ILE A 113 10.00 0.31 3.57
N ARG A 114 10.55 0.65 4.74
CA ARG A 114 10.58 -0.26 5.88
C ARG A 114 9.19 -0.67 6.35
N LEU A 115 8.24 0.24 6.36
CA LEU A 115 6.86 -0.05 6.72
C LEU A 115 6.24 -1.07 5.75
N ARG A 116 6.48 -0.94 4.44
CA ARG A 116 5.94 -1.87 3.43
C ARG A 116 6.61 -3.23 3.49
N LEU A 117 7.93 -3.29 3.65
CA LEU A 117 8.69 -4.54 3.78
C LEU A 117 8.43 -5.28 5.10
N ARG A 118 8.14 -4.56 6.20
CA ARG A 118 7.77 -5.19 7.49
C ARG A 118 6.45 -5.95 7.41
N THR A 119 5.57 -5.56 6.51
CA THR A 119 4.32 -6.28 6.25
C THR A 119 4.58 -7.65 5.63
N GLU A 120 5.76 -7.87 5.01
CA GLU A 120 6.15 -9.15 4.37
C GLU A 120 7.13 -10.01 5.18
N GLY A 121 7.88 -9.45 6.14
CA GLY A 121 9.05 -10.12 6.72
C GLY A 121 9.17 -10.20 8.24
N GLY A 122 8.25 -9.70 9.02
CA GLY A 122 8.37 -9.57 10.47
C GLY A 122 7.50 -10.53 11.28
N HIS A 123 7.76 -11.83 11.27
CA HIS A 123 7.15 -12.76 12.21
C HIS A 123 8.18 -13.24 13.23
N THR A 124 8.09 -12.70 14.45
CA THR A 124 8.58 -13.38 15.65
C THR A 124 7.57 -14.47 16.00
N ALA A 125 8.08 -15.65 16.35
CA ALA A 125 7.30 -16.85 16.68
C ALA A 125 6.26 -16.54 17.79
N GLY A 126 4.96 -16.63 17.43
CA GLY A 126 3.84 -16.39 18.32
C GLY A 126 2.69 -15.58 17.70
N ASP A 127 2.86 -15.02 16.51
CA ASP A 127 1.86 -14.14 15.91
C ASP A 127 0.69 -14.92 15.29
N VAL A 128 -0.50 -14.46 15.61
CA VAL A 128 -1.77 -14.88 15.00
C VAL A 128 -1.68 -14.60 13.49
N THR A 129 -1.52 -15.65 12.70
CA THR A 129 -1.39 -15.53 11.23
C THR A 129 -2.73 -15.30 10.54
N VAL A 130 -3.85 -15.60 11.22
CA VAL A 130 -5.21 -15.40 10.70
C VAL A 130 -5.99 -14.54 11.68
N LEU A 131 -6.47 -13.40 11.21
CA LEU A 131 -7.39 -12.54 11.95
C LEU A 131 -8.82 -12.84 11.52
N THR A 132 -9.75 -12.97 12.46
CA THR A 132 -11.15 -13.27 12.16
C THR A 132 -12.10 -12.44 13.00
N HIS A 133 -13.19 -11.94 12.40
CA HIS A 133 -14.32 -11.33 13.09
C HIS A 133 -15.56 -11.28 12.18
N GLY A 134 -16.73 -11.69 12.69
CA GLY A 134 -18.01 -11.61 11.98
C GLY A 134 -17.99 -12.27 10.60
N GLY A 135 -17.34 -13.45 10.47
CA GLY A 135 -17.21 -14.16 9.21
C GLY A 135 -16.20 -13.57 8.21
N LEU A 136 -15.57 -12.42 8.51
CA LEU A 136 -14.42 -11.90 7.75
C LEU A 136 -13.14 -12.51 8.32
N SER A 137 -12.28 -13.06 7.47
CA SER A 137 -10.96 -13.56 7.83
C SER A 137 -9.88 -13.04 6.91
N LEU A 138 -8.72 -12.70 7.48
CA LEU A 138 -7.50 -12.35 6.78
C LEU A 138 -6.38 -13.30 7.20
N ASP A 139 -5.79 -13.97 6.23
CA ASP A 139 -4.51 -14.64 6.40
C ASP A 139 -3.40 -13.64 6.09
N LEU A 140 -2.70 -13.20 7.11
CA LEU A 140 -1.64 -12.19 7.01
C LEU A 140 -0.42 -12.70 6.24
N ARG A 141 -0.23 -14.01 6.21
CA ARG A 141 0.93 -14.65 5.59
C ARG A 141 0.74 -14.81 4.08
N SER A 142 -0.42 -15.34 3.68
CA SER A 142 -0.75 -15.53 2.26
C SER A 142 -1.41 -14.31 1.63
N ARG A 143 -1.71 -13.28 2.43
CA ARG A 143 -2.48 -12.07 2.05
C ARG A 143 -3.84 -12.38 1.45
N ARG A 144 -4.44 -13.50 1.83
CA ARG A 144 -5.77 -13.91 1.39
C ARG A 144 -6.83 -13.39 2.35
N ALA A 145 -7.95 -12.98 1.78
CA ALA A 145 -9.13 -12.56 2.50
C ALA A 145 -10.33 -13.44 2.15
N ARG A 146 -11.18 -13.71 3.15
CA ARG A 146 -12.42 -14.47 2.95
C ARG A 146 -13.58 -13.85 3.71
N VAL A 147 -14.76 -13.99 3.14
CA VAL A 147 -16.04 -13.70 3.81
C VAL A 147 -16.86 -15.00 3.81
N GLY A 148 -16.98 -15.65 4.96
CA GLY A 148 -17.45 -17.02 5.05
C GLY A 148 -16.55 -17.95 4.23
N GLU A 149 -17.15 -18.72 3.31
CA GLU A 149 -16.42 -19.63 2.41
C GLU A 149 -15.87 -18.92 1.15
N ARG A 150 -16.28 -17.67 0.89
CA ARG A 150 -15.93 -16.95 -0.33
C ARG A 150 -14.60 -16.23 -0.18
N GLU A 151 -13.63 -16.56 -1.03
CA GLU A 151 -12.39 -15.79 -1.18
C GLU A 151 -12.68 -14.45 -1.87
N ILE A 152 -12.06 -13.38 -1.39
CA ILE A 152 -12.20 -12.01 -1.93
C ILE A 152 -10.83 -11.42 -2.21
N ASP A 153 -10.72 -10.73 -3.34
CA ASP A 153 -9.50 -10.00 -3.70
C ASP A 153 -9.52 -8.61 -3.09
N LEU A 154 -8.56 -8.33 -2.23
CA LEU A 154 -8.33 -7.00 -1.66
C LEU A 154 -7.05 -6.41 -2.25
N SER A 155 -7.09 -5.15 -2.65
CA SER A 155 -5.87 -4.41 -2.92
C SER A 155 -5.04 -4.27 -1.64
N ALA A 156 -3.76 -3.94 -1.77
CA ALA A 156 -2.87 -3.80 -0.61
C ALA A 156 -3.41 -2.83 0.45
N ARG A 157 -4.05 -1.73 0.03
CA ARG A 157 -4.68 -0.76 0.96
C ARG A 157 -5.98 -1.25 1.59
N GLU A 158 -6.81 -1.93 0.83
CA GLU A 158 -8.02 -2.55 1.37
C GLU A 158 -7.66 -3.64 2.38
N PHE A 159 -6.61 -4.41 2.09
CA PHE A 159 -6.10 -5.44 3.01
C PHE A 159 -5.58 -4.81 4.31
N ALA A 160 -4.73 -3.78 4.22
CA ALA A 160 -4.22 -3.06 5.39
C ALA A 160 -5.34 -2.39 6.21
N LEU A 161 -6.37 -1.86 5.53
CA LEU A 161 -7.55 -1.30 6.19
C LEU A 161 -8.38 -2.38 6.92
N ALA A 162 -8.59 -3.52 6.27
CA ALA A 162 -9.28 -4.66 6.88
C ALA A 162 -8.47 -5.23 8.06
N GLU A 163 -7.15 -5.30 7.95
CA GLU A 163 -6.25 -5.70 9.04
C GLU A 163 -6.36 -4.73 10.23
N ALA A 164 -6.33 -3.40 9.99
CA ALA A 164 -6.49 -2.41 11.05
C ALA A 164 -7.81 -2.61 11.81
N PHE A 165 -8.90 -2.89 11.11
CA PHE A 165 -10.19 -3.20 11.73
C PHE A 165 -10.19 -4.53 12.49
N LEU A 166 -9.61 -5.59 11.91
CA LEU A 166 -9.59 -6.92 12.53
C LEU A 166 -8.65 -7.02 13.74
N ARG A 167 -7.67 -6.14 13.86
CA ARG A 167 -6.85 -6.01 15.07
C ARG A 167 -7.58 -5.29 16.20
N HIS A 168 -8.70 -4.58 15.91
CA HIS A 168 -9.48 -3.81 16.86
C HIS A 168 -10.99 -4.09 16.67
N PRO A 169 -11.44 -5.35 16.77
CA PRO A 169 -12.84 -5.71 16.51
C PRO A 169 -13.78 -5.01 17.50
N GLY A 170 -14.88 -4.45 17.01
CA GLY A 170 -15.85 -3.73 17.81
C GLY A 170 -15.42 -2.34 18.30
N GLN A 171 -14.15 -1.97 18.17
CA GLN A 171 -13.64 -0.66 18.52
C GLN A 171 -13.90 0.35 17.42
N VAL A 172 -14.24 1.61 17.83
CA VAL A 172 -14.31 2.74 16.88
C VAL A 172 -12.92 3.25 16.61
N LEU A 173 -12.50 3.21 15.34
CA LEU A 173 -11.25 3.81 14.86
C LEU A 173 -11.56 5.14 14.18
N SER A 174 -10.90 6.20 14.63
CA SER A 174 -11.05 7.52 14.01
C SER A 174 -10.44 7.54 12.60
N ARG A 175 -10.84 8.55 11.77
CA ARG A 175 -10.21 8.73 10.46
C ARG A 175 -8.71 8.93 10.56
N GLU A 176 -8.24 9.68 11.55
CA GLU A 176 -6.82 9.93 11.80
C GLU A 176 -6.08 8.65 12.18
N GLN A 177 -6.68 7.81 13.05
CA GLN A 177 -6.09 6.51 13.41
C GLN A 177 -5.99 5.59 12.20
N LEU A 178 -7.02 5.49 11.39
CA LEU A 178 -7.02 4.70 10.15
C LEU A 178 -6.04 5.27 9.13
N LEU A 179 -6.00 6.59 8.98
CA LEU A 179 -5.07 7.27 8.09
C LEU A 179 -3.63 6.98 8.49
N SER A 180 -3.30 7.17 9.77
CA SER A 180 -1.97 6.91 10.29
C SER A 180 -1.56 5.44 10.19
N SER A 181 -2.46 4.48 10.48
CA SER A 181 -2.15 3.05 10.47
C SER A 181 -1.98 2.48 9.06
N VAL A 182 -2.73 3.00 8.07
CA VAL A 182 -2.74 2.47 6.71
C VAL A 182 -1.88 3.29 5.76
N TRP A 183 -1.78 4.63 5.94
CA TRP A 183 -1.07 5.55 5.04
C TRP A 183 0.17 6.21 5.67
N GLY A 184 0.30 6.22 7.00
CA GLY A 184 1.40 6.83 7.74
C GLY A 184 1.06 8.22 8.29
N TYR A 185 1.94 8.75 9.17
CA TYR A 185 1.69 9.99 9.92
C TYR A 185 1.73 11.28 9.09
N ASP A 186 2.34 11.25 7.89
CA ASP A 186 2.53 12.44 7.05
C ASP A 186 1.43 12.64 6.01
N PHE A 187 0.35 11.88 6.08
CA PHE A 187 -0.78 12.04 5.17
C PHE A 187 -1.66 13.22 5.63
N ASP A 188 -2.12 14.06 4.67
CA ASP A 188 -2.98 15.20 4.96
C ASP A 188 -4.28 14.74 5.68
N PRO A 189 -4.50 15.17 6.94
CA PRO A 189 -5.70 14.79 7.70
C PRO A 189 -7.01 15.32 7.09
N GLY A 190 -6.95 16.30 6.18
CA GLY A 190 -8.10 16.77 5.40
C GLY A 190 -8.51 15.86 4.24
N SER A 191 -7.71 14.83 3.95
CA SER A 191 -7.98 13.89 2.86
C SER A 191 -9.19 13.01 3.15
N ASN A 192 -10.05 12.82 2.14
CA ASN A 192 -11.19 11.88 2.20
C ASN A 192 -10.80 10.43 1.83
N VAL A 193 -9.51 10.13 1.72
CA VAL A 193 -8.99 8.83 1.28
C VAL A 193 -9.52 7.67 2.13
N VAL A 194 -9.60 7.83 3.45
CA VAL A 194 -10.16 6.82 4.35
C VAL A 194 -11.60 6.49 3.98
N ASP A 195 -12.44 7.51 3.73
CA ASP A 195 -13.86 7.34 3.40
C ASP A 195 -14.02 6.59 2.05
N VAL A 196 -13.15 6.89 1.08
CA VAL A 196 -13.11 6.22 -0.22
C VAL A 196 -12.76 4.74 -0.06
N TYR A 197 -11.69 4.43 0.67
CA TYR A 197 -11.27 3.03 0.86
C TYR A 197 -12.20 2.24 1.77
N VAL A 198 -12.84 2.86 2.75
CA VAL A 198 -13.93 2.23 3.53
C VAL A 198 -15.09 1.85 2.59
N ARG A 199 -15.44 2.70 1.63
CA ARG A 199 -16.48 2.37 0.63
C ARG A 199 -16.05 1.19 -0.25
N TYR A 200 -14.80 1.14 -0.71
CA TYR A 200 -14.30 0.02 -1.51
C TYR A 200 -14.27 -1.29 -0.70
N LEU A 201 -13.78 -1.22 0.53
CA LEU A 201 -13.78 -2.38 1.42
C LEU A 201 -15.20 -2.91 1.65
N ARG A 202 -16.17 -2.01 1.95
CA ARG A 202 -17.58 -2.38 2.11
C ARG A 202 -18.17 -3.11 0.90
N ASN A 203 -17.81 -2.70 -0.30
CA ASN A 203 -18.30 -3.35 -1.52
C ASN A 203 -17.81 -4.80 -1.64
N LYS A 204 -16.66 -5.12 -1.06
CA LYS A 204 -16.03 -6.44 -1.12
C LYS A 204 -16.40 -7.34 0.07
N VAL A 205 -16.37 -6.80 1.29
CA VAL A 205 -16.63 -7.58 2.51
C VAL A 205 -18.10 -7.58 2.92
N GLY A 206 -18.91 -6.71 2.32
CA GLY A 206 -20.30 -6.48 2.69
C GLY A 206 -20.49 -5.18 3.49
N PRO A 207 -21.51 -4.36 3.13
CA PRO A 207 -21.68 -3.02 3.69
C PRO A 207 -22.02 -3.01 5.19
N ALA A 208 -22.64 -4.08 5.70
CA ALA A 208 -23.04 -4.20 7.10
C ALA A 208 -21.85 -4.43 8.06
N ARG A 209 -20.70 -4.93 7.55
CA ARG A 209 -19.55 -5.26 8.41
C ARG A 209 -18.76 -4.06 8.91
N VAL A 210 -18.79 -2.94 8.20
CA VAL A 210 -18.08 -1.73 8.62
C VAL A 210 -19.11 -0.62 8.88
N ALA A 211 -19.43 -0.38 10.13
CA ALA A 211 -20.38 0.66 10.55
C ALA A 211 -19.71 2.03 10.57
N THR A 212 -20.46 3.09 10.20
CA THR A 212 -20.07 4.48 10.41
C THR A 212 -20.56 4.94 11.77
N VAL A 213 -19.63 5.44 12.61
CA VAL A 213 -19.98 6.11 13.87
C VAL A 213 -19.85 7.62 13.65
N ARG A 214 -21.00 8.30 13.54
CA ARG A 214 -21.05 9.73 13.17
C ARG A 214 -20.15 10.58 14.07
N GLY A 215 -19.29 11.38 13.44
CA GLY A 215 -18.36 12.28 14.14
C GLY A 215 -17.16 11.59 14.79
N MET A 216 -17.10 10.24 14.82
CA MET A 216 -16.04 9.51 15.52
C MET A 216 -15.19 8.63 14.57
N GLY A 217 -15.75 8.10 13.47
CA GLY A 217 -15.01 7.24 12.55
C GLY A 217 -15.79 5.99 12.13
N TYR A 218 -15.10 4.85 12.12
CA TYR A 218 -15.61 3.58 11.63
C TYR A 218 -15.34 2.44 12.62
N ARG A 219 -16.16 1.41 12.56
CA ARG A 219 -16.07 0.24 13.44
C ARG A 219 -16.38 -1.04 12.67
N LEU A 220 -15.56 -2.06 12.85
CA LEU A 220 -15.88 -3.41 12.39
C LEU A 220 -16.93 -4.01 13.32
N VAL A 221 -17.99 -4.53 12.73
CA VAL A 221 -19.09 -5.17 13.47
C VAL A 221 -19.36 -6.56 12.89
N ASP A 222 -19.92 -7.42 13.71
CA ASP A 222 -20.48 -8.67 13.22
C ASP A 222 -21.89 -8.38 12.66
N PRO A 223 -22.17 -8.65 11.38
CA PRO A 223 -23.48 -8.39 10.79
C PRO A 223 -24.57 -9.34 11.31
N ASP A 224 -24.17 -10.44 11.92
CA ASP A 224 -25.07 -11.51 12.41
C ASP A 224 -25.22 -11.48 13.94
N ALA A 225 -24.63 -10.48 14.63
CA ALA A 225 -24.69 -10.30 16.10
C ALA A 225 -25.83 -9.44 16.57
#